data_e990b65c5c4527a9d28f6bffd593bb01
#
_entry.id   e990b65c5c4527a9d28f6bffd593bb01
#
_cell.length_a   1.000
_cell.length_b   1.000
_cell.length_c   1.000
_cell.angle_alpha   90.00
_cell.angle_beta   90.00
_cell.angle_gamma   90.00
#
_symmetry.space_group_name_H-M   'P 1'
#
loop_
_entity.id
_entity.type
_entity.pdbx_description
1 polymer ?
#
loop_
_entity_poly.entity_id
_entity_poly.type
_entity_poly.pdbx_seq_one_letter_code
_entity_poly.pdbx_strand_id
1 'polypeptide(L)'
;MRHGQRRDRPGALAWCDDADGAAGTFVLSFQETLGAAAPFDPAAMRAPRWDAVVVGAGHNGLTAAAYLAAAGHTVLVLEARDRVGGACTLRQPFADQRYLVSPCAYAVGLLHPLVVEELALRRHGYAVHLVDPHLWCPFEDGTALTMWDDDERTAAEVARLAPGDVAGLLRYQSLFARARALLRDPARDTWLGDAPGRDEIERLLGHDSELIDLVFTASIADVVERHVRDERLRTALHGQGLTGTWAGPRDPGTAAIRLMHSSGSLEGRGGAWGYVRGGMGRISFALADAAAERGVVIATGTPVAEILPGEGVLLADGTRVLARVVISNADPK
;
A
#
# COMPACT_ATOMS: atom_id res chain seq x y z
N MET A 1 3.39 -2.12 -52.84
CA MET A 1 2.92 -2.86 -51.67
C MET A 1 4.13 -3.44 -50.95
N ARG A 2 4.57 -2.83 -49.88
CA ARG A 2 5.64 -3.36 -49.02
C ARG A 2 5.04 -3.58 -47.64
N HIS A 3 4.84 -4.84 -47.27
CA HIS A 3 4.51 -5.27 -45.92
C HIS A 3 5.70 -5.01 -45.00
N GLY A 4 5.59 -4.00 -44.14
CA GLY A 4 6.52 -3.79 -43.05
C GLY A 4 6.28 -4.85 -41.95
N GLN A 5 7.19 -5.79 -41.82
CA GLN A 5 7.24 -6.71 -40.68
C GLN A 5 7.48 -5.87 -39.41
N ARG A 6 6.50 -5.85 -38.51
CA ARG A 6 6.72 -5.41 -37.13
C ARG A 6 7.67 -6.44 -36.48
N ARG A 7 8.85 -6.00 -36.13
CA ARG A 7 9.76 -6.77 -35.31
C ARG A 7 9.18 -6.80 -33.89
N ASP A 8 8.70 -7.95 -33.44
CA ASP A 8 8.36 -8.19 -32.06
C ASP A 8 9.62 -7.93 -31.22
N ARG A 9 9.55 -6.95 -30.34
CA ARG A 9 10.60 -6.70 -29.34
C ARG A 9 10.39 -7.71 -28.23
N PRO A 10 11.35 -8.59 -27.90
CA PRO A 10 11.25 -9.47 -26.75
C PRO A 10 11.24 -8.61 -25.48
N GLY A 11 10.26 -8.85 -24.59
CA GLY A 11 10.15 -8.18 -23.29
C GLY A 11 9.06 -7.11 -23.17
N ALA A 12 8.21 -6.90 -24.20
CA ALA A 12 7.08 -5.99 -24.10
C ALA A 12 5.84 -6.68 -23.52
N LEU A 13 5.28 -6.13 -22.45
CA LEU A 13 3.99 -6.54 -21.90
C LEU A 13 2.87 -5.70 -22.55
N ALA A 14 1.92 -6.37 -23.20
CA ALA A 14 0.68 -5.73 -23.65
C ALA A 14 -0.34 -5.82 -22.52
N TRP A 15 -0.96 -4.70 -22.16
CA TRP A 15 -2.06 -4.62 -21.21
C TRP A 15 -3.39 -4.70 -21.95
N CYS A 16 -4.40 -5.31 -21.32
CA CYS A 16 -5.75 -5.36 -21.87
C CYS A 16 -6.29 -3.93 -22.09
N ASP A 17 -7.02 -3.73 -23.16
CA ASP A 17 -7.64 -2.47 -23.50
C ASP A 17 -8.59 -2.00 -22.39
N ASP A 18 -8.53 -0.72 -22.04
CA ASP A 18 -9.50 -0.10 -21.15
C ASP A 18 -10.89 -0.12 -21.82
N ALA A 19 -11.94 -0.27 -21.02
CA ALA A 19 -13.33 -0.31 -21.46
C ALA A 19 -13.78 0.95 -22.26
N ASP A 20 -12.98 2.01 -22.27
CA ASP A 20 -13.25 3.28 -22.92
C ASP A 20 -12.55 3.49 -24.28
N GLY A 21 -11.96 2.43 -24.86
CA GLY A 21 -11.47 2.45 -26.24
C GLY A 21 -10.27 3.36 -26.53
N ALA A 22 -9.60 3.89 -25.52
CA ALA A 22 -8.34 4.60 -25.71
C ALA A 22 -7.18 3.59 -25.71
N ALA A 23 -6.86 3.06 -26.87
CA ALA A 23 -5.75 2.13 -27.09
C ALA A 23 -4.39 2.83 -26.87
N GLY A 24 -4.03 3.03 -25.61
CA GLY A 24 -2.68 3.38 -25.19
C GLY A 24 -1.92 2.11 -24.81
N THR A 25 -1.28 1.47 -25.80
CA THR A 25 -0.37 0.36 -25.50
C THR A 25 0.83 0.89 -24.72
N PHE A 26 0.78 0.84 -23.41
CA PHE A 26 1.93 1.18 -22.56
C PHE A 26 2.89 0.01 -22.59
N VAL A 27 3.91 0.07 -23.46
CA VAL A 27 4.98 -0.92 -23.51
C VAL A 27 6.09 -0.47 -22.55
N LEU A 28 6.13 -1.05 -21.35
CA LEU A 28 7.26 -0.86 -20.43
C LEU A 28 8.41 -1.77 -20.84
N SER A 29 9.64 -1.28 -20.79
CA SER A 29 10.80 -2.16 -20.89
C SER A 29 10.81 -3.11 -19.68
N PHE A 30 11.40 -4.29 -19.85
CA PHE A 30 11.54 -5.28 -18.78
C PHE A 30 12.26 -4.70 -17.55
N GLN A 31 13.27 -3.89 -17.76
CA GLN A 31 14.04 -3.22 -16.70
C GLN A 31 13.20 -2.16 -15.97
N GLU A 32 12.43 -1.35 -16.70
CA GLU A 32 11.49 -0.38 -16.13
C GLU A 32 10.39 -1.06 -15.32
N THR A 33 9.91 -2.21 -15.79
CA THR A 33 8.87 -2.98 -15.09
C THR A 33 9.36 -3.62 -13.81
N LEU A 34 10.64 -4.05 -13.76
CA LEU A 34 11.24 -4.65 -12.57
C LEU A 34 11.85 -3.61 -11.61
N GLY A 35 11.88 -2.33 -12.00
CA GLY A 35 12.46 -1.27 -11.17
C GLY A 35 13.95 -1.49 -10.93
N ALA A 36 14.64 -2.05 -11.92
CA ALA A 36 16.09 -2.04 -11.93
C ALA A 36 16.53 -0.58 -11.99
N ALA A 37 17.14 -0.08 -10.93
CA ALA A 37 17.77 1.23 -10.95
C ALA A 37 18.80 1.27 -12.10
N ALA A 38 19.01 2.47 -12.66
CA ALA A 38 20.13 2.69 -13.57
C ALA A 38 21.42 2.15 -12.96
N PRO A 39 22.39 1.68 -13.77
CA PRO A 39 23.66 1.19 -13.24
C PRO A 39 24.23 2.19 -12.26
N PHE A 40 24.39 1.76 -11.02
CA PHE A 40 24.88 2.59 -9.94
C PHE A 40 26.35 2.93 -10.17
N ASP A 41 26.71 4.21 -10.15
CA ASP A 41 28.09 4.66 -10.14
C ASP A 41 28.61 4.69 -8.68
N PRO A 42 29.54 3.79 -8.30
CA PRO A 42 30.12 3.81 -6.96
C PRO A 42 30.80 5.16 -6.61
N ALA A 43 31.22 5.95 -7.61
CA ALA A 43 31.77 7.28 -7.39
C ALA A 43 30.71 8.26 -6.86
N ALA A 44 29.42 8.07 -7.18
CA ALA A 44 28.34 8.90 -6.68
C ALA A 44 28.14 8.77 -5.16
N MET A 45 28.60 7.66 -4.52
CA MET A 45 28.57 7.53 -3.04
C MET A 45 29.65 8.34 -2.32
N ARG A 46 30.62 8.89 -3.02
CA ARG A 46 31.80 9.52 -2.43
C ARG A 46 31.60 10.96 -1.97
N ALA A 47 30.38 11.35 -1.57
CA ALA A 47 30.20 12.60 -0.85
C ALA A 47 30.99 12.52 0.47
N PRO A 48 31.66 13.60 0.89
CA PRO A 48 32.45 13.59 2.14
C PRO A 48 31.58 13.28 3.36
N ARG A 49 30.30 13.66 3.34
CA ARG A 49 29.29 13.34 4.34
C ARG A 49 27.90 13.63 3.79
N TRP A 50 26.98 12.70 3.90
CA TRP A 50 25.56 12.88 3.54
C TRP A 50 24.79 13.57 4.66
N ASP A 51 23.77 14.36 4.32
CA ASP A 51 22.86 14.84 5.35
C ASP A 51 22.02 13.70 5.90
N ALA A 52 21.56 12.80 5.02
CA ALA A 52 20.84 11.61 5.43
C ALA A 52 21.25 10.38 4.60
N VAL A 53 21.38 9.23 5.26
CA VAL A 53 21.43 7.91 4.65
C VAL A 53 20.16 7.15 5.03
N VAL A 54 19.44 6.65 4.03
CA VAL A 54 18.26 5.80 4.22
C VAL A 54 18.64 4.36 3.93
N VAL A 55 18.49 3.48 4.90
CA VAL A 55 18.75 2.05 4.77
C VAL A 55 17.46 1.33 4.38
N GLY A 56 17.44 0.80 3.14
CA GLY A 56 16.30 0.13 2.53
C GLY A 56 15.47 1.02 1.59
N ALA A 57 15.41 0.63 0.32
CA ALA A 57 14.63 1.28 -0.73
C ALA A 57 13.20 0.70 -0.86
N GLY A 58 12.55 0.40 0.26
CA GLY A 58 11.11 0.15 0.30
C GLY A 58 10.33 1.44 0.11
N HIS A 59 9.02 1.34 -0.13
CA HIS A 59 8.17 2.50 -0.41
C HIS A 59 8.23 3.59 0.68
N ASN A 60 8.32 3.23 1.96
CA ASN A 60 8.46 4.21 3.06
C ASN A 60 9.82 4.91 3.03
N GLY A 61 10.91 4.16 2.84
CA GLY A 61 12.27 4.72 2.74
C GLY A 61 12.41 5.66 1.55
N LEU A 62 11.87 5.28 0.39
CA LEU A 62 11.86 6.12 -0.81
C LEU A 62 11.02 7.39 -0.61
N THR A 63 9.87 7.29 0.08
CA THR A 63 9.06 8.47 0.44
C THR A 63 9.84 9.42 1.35
N ALA A 64 10.44 8.90 2.43
CA ALA A 64 11.26 9.72 3.33
C ALA A 64 12.43 10.40 2.60
N ALA A 65 13.13 9.65 1.74
CA ALA A 65 14.23 10.19 0.94
C ALA A 65 13.79 11.31 0.02
N ALA A 66 12.64 11.16 -0.66
CA ALA A 66 12.11 12.17 -1.57
C ALA A 66 11.73 13.47 -0.82
N TYR A 67 11.11 13.37 0.36
CA TYR A 67 10.77 14.54 1.18
C TYR A 67 12.00 15.23 1.75
N LEU A 68 13.00 14.48 2.20
CA LEU A 68 14.27 15.06 2.68
C LEU A 68 15.00 15.81 1.57
N ALA A 69 15.05 15.23 0.37
CA ALA A 69 15.67 15.90 -0.79
C ALA A 69 14.86 17.14 -1.21
N ALA A 70 13.53 17.09 -1.17
CA ALA A 70 12.69 18.27 -1.41
C ALA A 70 12.92 19.39 -0.39
N ALA A 71 13.34 19.05 0.84
CA ALA A 71 13.76 20.01 1.86
C ALA A 71 15.21 20.51 1.70
N GLY A 72 15.91 20.11 0.63
CA GLY A 72 17.26 20.57 0.30
C GLY A 72 18.40 19.75 0.92
N HIS A 73 18.11 18.59 1.50
CA HIS A 73 19.13 17.69 2.04
C HIS A 73 19.75 16.80 0.97
N THR A 74 21.05 16.51 1.13
CA THR A 74 21.73 15.47 0.35
C THR A 74 21.40 14.10 0.90
N VAL A 75 20.78 13.23 0.07
CA VAL A 75 20.25 11.95 0.53
C VAL A 75 20.80 10.79 -0.30
N LEU A 76 21.27 9.75 0.40
CA LEU A 76 21.65 8.47 -0.17
C LEU A 76 20.71 7.37 0.34
N VAL A 77 20.14 6.58 -0.57
CA VAL A 77 19.37 5.38 -0.25
C VAL A 77 20.21 4.16 -0.57
N LEU A 78 20.36 3.25 0.40
CA LEU A 78 21.11 2.00 0.28
C LEU A 78 20.15 0.81 0.33
N GLU A 79 20.13 0.00 -0.73
CA GLU A 79 19.26 -1.17 -0.85
C GLU A 79 20.13 -2.43 -1.02
N ALA A 80 19.87 -3.42 -0.18
CA ALA A 80 20.62 -4.67 -0.21
C ALA A 80 20.35 -5.53 -1.47
N ARG A 81 19.12 -5.46 -1.99
CA ARG A 81 18.72 -6.20 -3.20
C ARG A 81 19.17 -5.45 -4.45
N ASP A 82 19.11 -6.15 -5.57
CA ASP A 82 19.39 -5.62 -6.91
C ASP A 82 18.30 -4.65 -7.43
N ARG A 83 17.21 -4.46 -6.66
CA ARG A 83 16.06 -3.66 -7.04
C ARG A 83 15.39 -2.98 -5.86
N VAL A 84 14.71 -1.86 -6.12
CA VAL A 84 13.90 -1.14 -5.15
C VAL A 84 12.54 -1.82 -4.91
N GLY A 85 11.85 -1.41 -3.84
CA GLY A 85 10.44 -1.69 -3.60
C GLY A 85 10.12 -2.43 -2.31
N GLY A 86 11.06 -3.17 -1.71
CA GLY A 86 10.80 -3.91 -0.48
C GLY A 86 9.64 -4.90 -0.64
N ALA A 87 8.59 -4.76 0.18
CA ALA A 87 7.34 -5.53 0.06
C ALA A 87 6.45 -5.06 -1.11
N CYS A 88 6.61 -3.80 -1.55
CA CYS A 88 5.89 -3.22 -2.68
C CYS A 88 6.75 -3.29 -3.95
N THR A 89 6.96 -4.51 -4.46
CA THR A 89 7.82 -4.79 -5.62
C THR A 89 7.11 -5.74 -6.60
N LEU A 90 7.78 -6.03 -7.72
CA LEU A 90 7.34 -7.02 -8.71
C LEU A 90 8.36 -8.15 -8.81
N ARG A 91 7.89 -9.34 -9.12
CA ARG A 91 8.72 -10.53 -9.39
C ARG A 91 8.20 -11.32 -10.57
N GLN A 92 9.09 -12.06 -11.19
CA GLN A 92 8.80 -13.07 -12.23
C GLN A 92 9.10 -14.47 -11.68
N PRO A 93 8.17 -15.08 -10.93
CA PRO A 93 8.41 -16.39 -10.32
C PRO A 93 8.23 -17.56 -11.31
N PHE A 94 7.68 -17.29 -12.52
CA PHE A 94 7.37 -18.30 -13.52
C PHE A 94 8.40 -18.31 -14.66
N ALA A 95 8.56 -19.47 -15.32
CA ALA A 95 9.39 -19.60 -16.52
C ALA A 95 8.86 -18.71 -17.68
N ASP A 96 7.54 -18.54 -17.76
CA ASP A 96 6.93 -17.58 -18.68
C ASP A 96 7.09 -16.15 -18.15
N GLN A 97 7.99 -15.42 -18.77
CA GLN A 97 8.37 -14.06 -18.36
C GLN A 97 7.27 -13.00 -18.61
N ARG A 98 6.16 -13.37 -19.24
CA ARG A 98 5.01 -12.47 -19.39
C ARG A 98 4.27 -12.23 -18.09
N TYR A 99 4.42 -13.11 -17.10
CA TYR A 99 3.73 -13.02 -15.81
C TYR A 99 4.59 -12.32 -14.76
N LEU A 100 4.20 -11.09 -14.43
CA LEU A 100 4.71 -10.35 -13.28
C LEU A 100 3.71 -10.45 -12.14
N VAL A 101 4.21 -10.69 -10.94
CA VAL A 101 3.36 -10.76 -9.75
C VAL A 101 3.84 -9.78 -8.67
N SER A 102 2.90 -9.29 -7.91
CA SER A 102 3.15 -8.57 -6.66
C SER A 102 3.23 -9.60 -5.53
N PRO A 103 4.44 -9.92 -5.02
CA PRO A 103 4.61 -11.08 -4.15
C PRO A 103 4.08 -10.90 -2.74
N CYS A 104 3.82 -9.66 -2.33
CA CYS A 104 3.47 -9.30 -0.98
C CYS A 104 2.28 -8.33 -0.95
N ALA A 105 2.50 -7.05 -1.23
CA ALA A 105 1.42 -6.08 -1.37
C ALA A 105 0.67 -6.33 -2.69
N TYR A 106 -0.65 -6.55 -2.65
CA TYR A 106 -1.45 -6.93 -3.84
C TYR A 106 -2.52 -5.90 -4.20
N ALA A 107 -2.92 -5.03 -3.28
CA ALA A 107 -3.91 -3.99 -3.51
C ALA A 107 -3.49 -2.68 -2.83
N VAL A 108 -3.92 -1.55 -3.36
CA VAL A 108 -3.70 -0.21 -2.81
C VAL A 108 -5.00 0.35 -2.24
N GLY A 109 -4.93 0.97 -1.08
CA GLY A 109 -6.03 1.64 -0.39
C GLY A 109 -5.54 2.63 0.67
N LEU A 110 -4.28 2.47 1.10
CA LEU A 110 -3.71 3.24 2.23
C LEU A 110 -2.58 4.19 1.82
N LEU A 111 -2.20 4.26 0.53
CA LEU A 111 -1.24 5.27 0.07
C LEU A 111 -1.89 6.64 0.20
N HIS A 112 -1.25 7.50 1.01
CA HIS A 112 -1.83 8.81 1.32
C HIS A 112 -1.88 9.71 0.07
N PRO A 113 -3.03 10.38 -0.21
CA PRO A 113 -3.17 11.24 -1.39
C PRO A 113 -2.11 12.35 -1.47
N LEU A 114 -1.72 12.96 -0.35
CA LEU A 114 -0.67 13.98 -0.34
C LEU A 114 0.65 13.45 -0.90
N VAL A 115 1.04 12.21 -0.59
CA VAL A 115 2.26 11.61 -1.15
C VAL A 115 2.17 11.50 -2.66
N VAL A 116 0.99 11.13 -3.18
CA VAL A 116 0.75 11.04 -4.63
C VAL A 116 0.86 12.41 -5.30
N GLU A 117 0.31 13.43 -4.67
CA GLU A 117 0.25 14.80 -5.20
C GLU A 117 1.60 15.53 -5.07
N GLU A 118 2.17 15.60 -3.86
CA GLU A 118 3.39 16.36 -3.57
C GLU A 118 4.63 15.78 -4.26
N LEU A 119 4.70 14.44 -4.38
CA LEU A 119 5.75 13.77 -5.12
C LEU A 119 5.43 13.59 -6.60
N ALA A 120 4.25 14.06 -7.05
CA ALA A 120 3.79 13.99 -8.45
C ALA A 120 3.86 12.58 -9.06
N LEU A 121 3.48 11.54 -8.27
CA LEU A 121 3.68 10.13 -8.65
C LEU A 121 2.99 9.75 -9.96
N ARG A 122 1.89 10.45 -10.34
CA ARG A 122 1.20 10.22 -11.61
C ARG A 122 2.09 10.55 -12.82
N ARG A 123 2.99 11.54 -12.72
CA ARG A 123 3.98 11.86 -13.76
C ARG A 123 5.00 10.73 -13.94
N HIS A 124 5.22 9.94 -12.87
CA HIS A 124 6.10 8.78 -12.85
C HIS A 124 5.36 7.46 -13.09
N GLY A 125 4.15 7.52 -13.67
CA GLY A 125 3.39 6.35 -14.10
C GLY A 125 2.54 5.67 -13.03
N TYR A 126 2.33 6.29 -11.86
CA TYR A 126 1.34 5.80 -10.91
C TYR A 126 -0.07 6.02 -11.45
N ALA A 127 -0.79 4.92 -11.62
CA ALA A 127 -2.20 4.91 -12.01
C ALA A 127 -2.89 3.72 -11.34
N VAL A 128 -4.18 3.88 -11.02
CA VAL A 128 -4.94 2.85 -10.30
C VAL A 128 -6.27 2.58 -10.98
N HIS A 129 -6.77 1.35 -10.79
CA HIS A 129 -8.13 0.95 -11.07
C HIS A 129 -8.83 0.65 -9.75
N LEU A 130 -9.97 1.27 -9.51
CA LEU A 130 -10.83 0.93 -8.38
C LEU A 130 -11.39 -0.47 -8.55
N VAL A 131 -11.49 -1.21 -7.46
CA VAL A 131 -12.08 -2.55 -7.45
C VAL A 131 -13.55 -2.43 -7.08
N ASP A 132 -14.42 -2.72 -8.04
CA ASP A 132 -15.86 -2.83 -7.82
C ASP A 132 -16.44 -3.96 -8.71
N PRO A 133 -16.96 -5.04 -8.14
CA PRO A 133 -17.24 -5.28 -6.72
C PRO A 133 -15.97 -5.43 -5.87
N HIS A 134 -16.02 -4.94 -4.64
CA HIS A 134 -14.87 -4.98 -3.72
C HIS A 134 -14.76 -6.29 -2.91
N LEU A 135 -15.83 -7.09 -2.87
CA LEU A 135 -15.85 -8.42 -2.27
C LEU A 135 -16.64 -9.39 -3.13
N TRP A 136 -16.08 -10.55 -3.36
CA TRP A 136 -16.76 -11.74 -3.87
C TRP A 136 -16.36 -12.94 -3.03
N CYS A 137 -17.35 -13.59 -2.42
CA CYS A 137 -17.15 -14.71 -1.51
C CYS A 137 -18.03 -15.91 -1.96
N PRO A 138 -17.44 -16.95 -2.56
CA PRO A 138 -18.16 -18.18 -2.90
C PRO A 138 -18.32 -19.06 -1.65
N PHE A 139 -19.41 -19.81 -1.58
CA PHE A 139 -19.71 -20.75 -0.52
C PHE A 139 -19.82 -22.18 -1.03
N GLU A 140 -19.64 -23.16 -0.15
CA GLU A 140 -19.66 -24.58 -0.49
C GLU A 140 -21.04 -25.06 -1.02
N ASP A 141 -22.13 -24.38 -0.66
CA ASP A 141 -23.47 -24.66 -1.14
C ASP A 141 -23.73 -24.19 -2.59
N GLY A 142 -22.70 -23.65 -3.26
CA GLY A 142 -22.78 -23.12 -4.62
C GLY A 142 -23.35 -21.72 -4.72
N THR A 143 -23.70 -21.08 -3.60
CA THR A 143 -24.07 -19.67 -3.57
C THR A 143 -22.82 -18.78 -3.45
N ALA A 144 -22.98 -17.48 -3.67
CA ALA A 144 -21.93 -16.50 -3.46
C ALA A 144 -22.52 -15.19 -2.93
N LEU A 145 -21.70 -14.45 -2.19
CA LEU A 145 -21.97 -13.07 -1.81
C LEU A 145 -21.09 -12.14 -2.63
N THR A 146 -21.68 -11.11 -3.19
CA THR A 146 -20.95 -10.02 -3.84
C THR A 146 -21.30 -8.70 -3.15
N MET A 147 -20.30 -7.87 -2.88
CA MET A 147 -20.52 -6.53 -2.31
C MET A 147 -19.85 -5.48 -3.20
N TRP A 148 -20.57 -4.39 -3.44
CA TRP A 148 -20.19 -3.27 -4.29
C TRP A 148 -20.04 -1.99 -3.47
N ASP A 149 -19.45 -0.97 -4.08
CA ASP A 149 -19.44 0.39 -3.55
C ASP A 149 -20.86 0.99 -3.51
N ASP A 150 -21.78 0.46 -4.31
CA ASP A 150 -23.22 0.78 -4.29
C ASP A 150 -23.90 0.04 -3.13
N ASP A 151 -24.29 0.81 -2.11
CA ASP A 151 -24.93 0.29 -0.90
C ASP A 151 -26.31 -0.35 -1.20
N GLU A 152 -27.10 0.17 -2.15
CA GLU A 152 -28.41 -0.38 -2.52
C GLU A 152 -28.24 -1.73 -3.20
N ARG A 153 -27.29 -1.83 -4.11
CA ARG A 153 -26.95 -3.09 -4.79
C ARG A 153 -26.45 -4.14 -3.80
N THR A 154 -25.58 -3.74 -2.88
CA THR A 154 -25.08 -4.62 -1.81
C THR A 154 -26.20 -5.06 -0.88
N ALA A 155 -27.11 -4.16 -0.49
CA ALA A 155 -28.27 -4.50 0.33
C ALA A 155 -29.23 -5.47 -0.38
N ALA A 156 -29.45 -5.30 -1.68
CA ALA A 156 -30.26 -6.22 -2.48
C ALA A 156 -29.64 -7.63 -2.55
N GLU A 157 -28.34 -7.72 -2.71
CA GLU A 157 -27.61 -9.01 -2.72
C GLU A 157 -27.68 -9.70 -1.34
N VAL A 158 -27.49 -8.95 -0.25
CA VAL A 158 -27.65 -9.48 1.10
C VAL A 158 -29.10 -9.89 1.36
N ALA A 159 -30.10 -9.15 0.87
CA ALA A 159 -31.52 -9.54 0.98
C ALA A 159 -31.80 -10.88 0.27
N ARG A 160 -31.12 -11.18 -0.82
CA ARG A 160 -31.22 -12.46 -1.53
C ARG A 160 -30.61 -13.61 -0.72
N LEU A 161 -29.46 -13.37 -0.07
CA LEU A 161 -28.73 -14.41 0.66
C LEU A 161 -29.23 -14.58 2.10
N ALA A 162 -29.48 -13.47 2.80
CA ALA A 162 -29.78 -13.38 4.22
C ALA A 162 -30.77 -12.22 4.49
N PRO A 163 -32.05 -12.36 4.09
CA PRO A 163 -33.01 -11.23 4.12
C PRO A 163 -33.21 -10.62 5.50
N GLY A 164 -33.01 -11.40 6.58
CA GLY A 164 -33.11 -10.91 7.96
C GLY A 164 -31.93 -10.04 8.42
N ASP A 165 -30.84 -9.98 7.67
CA ASP A 165 -29.59 -9.36 8.09
C ASP A 165 -29.27 -8.03 7.38
N VAL A 166 -30.11 -7.57 6.44
CA VAL A 166 -29.90 -6.28 5.72
C VAL A 166 -29.75 -5.13 6.72
N ALA A 167 -30.70 -4.99 7.66
CA ALA A 167 -30.62 -3.93 8.66
C ALA A 167 -29.42 -4.10 9.61
N GLY A 168 -29.01 -5.33 9.87
CA GLY A 168 -27.81 -5.64 10.65
C GLY A 168 -26.53 -5.20 9.93
N LEU A 169 -26.41 -5.51 8.64
CA LEU A 169 -25.28 -5.06 7.82
C LEU A 169 -25.15 -3.54 7.80
N LEU A 170 -26.26 -2.82 7.62
CA LEU A 170 -26.24 -1.35 7.61
C LEU A 170 -25.79 -0.78 8.96
N ARG A 171 -26.20 -1.36 10.08
CA ARG A 171 -25.70 -0.95 11.41
C ARG A 171 -24.20 -1.23 11.57
N TYR A 172 -23.74 -2.40 11.15
CA TYR A 172 -22.32 -2.76 11.13
C TYR A 172 -21.49 -1.76 10.31
N GLN A 173 -21.92 -1.45 9.10
CA GLN A 173 -21.23 -0.48 8.23
C GLN A 173 -21.23 0.93 8.85
N SER A 174 -22.37 1.36 9.41
CA SER A 174 -22.51 2.65 10.08
C SER A 174 -21.59 2.80 11.29
N LEU A 175 -21.37 1.72 12.08
CA LEU A 175 -20.46 1.75 13.22
C LEU A 175 -19.03 2.10 12.79
N PHE A 176 -18.51 1.42 11.77
CA PHE A 176 -17.18 1.72 11.23
C PHE A 176 -17.11 3.11 10.56
N ALA A 177 -18.18 3.53 9.88
CA ALA A 177 -18.24 4.85 9.26
C ALA A 177 -18.18 5.97 10.30
N ARG A 178 -18.90 5.82 11.42
CA ARG A 178 -18.87 6.76 12.56
C ARG A 178 -17.47 6.82 13.17
N ALA A 179 -16.84 5.67 13.45
CA ALA A 179 -15.50 5.64 14.00
C ALA A 179 -14.49 6.37 13.09
N ARG A 180 -14.53 6.09 11.79
CA ARG A 180 -13.67 6.79 10.81
C ARG A 180 -13.89 8.29 10.79
N ALA A 181 -15.16 8.73 10.79
CA ALA A 181 -15.49 10.15 10.73
C ALA A 181 -14.98 10.92 11.96
N LEU A 182 -15.06 10.31 13.14
CA LEU A 182 -14.63 10.91 14.40
C LEU A 182 -13.09 10.90 14.54
N LEU A 183 -12.44 9.84 14.06
CA LEU A 183 -10.98 9.73 14.11
C LEU A 183 -10.28 10.52 13.01
N ARG A 184 -11.00 10.94 11.97
CA ARG A 184 -10.49 11.80 10.93
C ARG A 184 -10.44 13.24 11.42
N ASP A 185 -9.28 13.70 11.85
CA ASP A 185 -9.07 15.12 12.19
C ASP A 185 -8.81 15.91 10.89
N PRO A 186 -9.72 16.81 10.47
CA PRO A 186 -9.51 17.65 9.29
C PRO A 186 -8.29 18.56 9.39
N ALA A 187 -7.86 18.91 10.61
CA ALA A 187 -6.67 19.72 10.86
C ALA A 187 -5.38 18.89 10.80
N ARG A 188 -5.51 17.55 10.90
CA ARG A 188 -4.43 16.58 10.82
C ARG A 188 -4.78 15.51 9.80
N ASP A 189 -5.09 15.88 8.57
CA ASP A 189 -5.56 14.96 7.53
C ASP A 189 -4.72 13.66 7.39
N THR A 190 -3.63 13.64 8.15
CA THR A 190 -2.76 12.49 8.38
C THR A 190 -2.33 12.44 9.83
N TRP A 191 -2.07 11.26 10.31
CA TRP A 191 -1.34 11.00 11.56
C TRP A 191 0.16 11.33 11.40
N LEU A 192 0.46 12.51 10.82
CA LEU A 192 1.81 13.05 10.73
C LEU A 192 2.12 13.75 12.04
N GLY A 193 3.18 13.33 12.69
CA GLY A 193 3.60 13.82 14.00
C GLY A 193 3.53 12.73 15.06
N ASP A 194 3.36 13.14 16.31
CA ASP A 194 3.26 12.21 17.42
C ASP A 194 1.97 11.38 17.33
N ALA A 195 2.07 10.08 17.53
CA ALA A 195 0.91 9.21 17.59
C ALA A 195 0.00 9.66 18.74
N PRO A 196 -1.32 9.77 18.52
CA PRO A 196 -2.25 10.15 19.57
C PRO A 196 -2.24 9.13 20.70
N GLY A 197 -2.24 9.60 21.92
CA GLY A 197 -2.42 8.76 23.08
C GLY A 197 -3.85 8.22 23.18
N ARG A 198 -4.04 7.20 24.01
CA ARG A 198 -5.34 6.56 24.25
C ARG A 198 -6.41 7.59 24.65
N ASP A 199 -6.12 8.48 25.58
CA ASP A 199 -7.06 9.49 26.06
C ASP A 199 -7.49 10.46 24.97
N GLU A 200 -6.59 10.78 24.04
CA GLU A 200 -6.91 11.60 22.86
C GLU A 200 -7.88 10.88 21.90
N ILE A 201 -7.62 9.60 21.65
CA ILE A 201 -8.51 8.78 20.83
C ILE A 201 -9.90 8.65 21.48
N GLU A 202 -9.96 8.37 22.79
CA GLU A 202 -11.24 8.27 23.52
C GLU A 202 -12.03 9.57 23.48
N ARG A 203 -11.33 10.71 23.58
CA ARG A 203 -11.95 12.02 23.43
C ARG A 203 -12.48 12.28 22.01
N LEU A 204 -11.70 11.93 20.98
CA LEU A 204 -12.15 12.02 19.57
C LEU A 204 -13.38 11.17 19.31
N LEU A 205 -13.45 9.99 19.90
CA LEU A 205 -14.61 9.10 19.83
C LEU A 205 -15.80 9.55 20.69
N GLY A 206 -15.71 10.73 21.36
CA GLY A 206 -16.79 11.28 22.18
C GLY A 206 -17.07 10.44 23.43
N HIS A 207 -16.10 9.68 23.92
CA HIS A 207 -16.23 8.73 25.03
C HIS A 207 -17.35 7.67 24.81
N ASP A 208 -17.70 7.40 23.56
CA ASP A 208 -18.64 6.33 23.19
C ASP A 208 -17.98 4.97 23.45
N SER A 209 -18.54 4.22 24.40
CA SER A 209 -17.95 2.95 24.84
C SER A 209 -17.92 1.87 23.75
N GLU A 210 -18.90 1.88 22.81
CA GLU A 210 -18.93 0.94 21.69
C GLU A 210 -17.82 1.25 20.69
N LEU A 211 -17.56 2.54 20.40
CA LEU A 211 -16.47 2.95 19.52
C LEU A 211 -15.10 2.75 20.16
N ILE A 212 -14.99 2.96 21.46
CA ILE A 212 -13.74 2.68 22.23
C ILE A 212 -13.43 1.19 22.19
N ASP A 213 -14.43 0.33 22.46
CA ASP A 213 -14.28 -1.12 22.35
C ASP A 213 -13.86 -1.53 20.92
N LEU A 214 -14.52 -0.97 19.90
CA LEU A 214 -14.18 -1.22 18.49
C LEU A 214 -12.71 -0.94 18.17
N VAL A 215 -12.15 0.14 18.71
CA VAL A 215 -10.80 0.58 18.39
C VAL A 215 -9.74 -0.19 19.19
N PHE A 216 -10.02 -0.54 20.45
CA PHE A 216 -8.98 -1.04 21.34
C PHE A 216 -9.06 -2.52 21.69
N THR A 217 -10.28 -3.10 21.73
CA THR A 217 -10.45 -4.41 22.36
C THR A 217 -11.30 -5.38 21.56
N ALA A 218 -12.32 -4.92 20.83
CA ALA A 218 -13.26 -5.81 20.15
C ALA A 218 -12.58 -6.74 19.15
N SER A 219 -12.99 -8.00 19.12
CA SER A 219 -12.72 -8.88 18.01
C SER A 219 -13.66 -8.56 16.83
N ILE A 220 -13.21 -8.85 15.61
CA ILE A 220 -14.08 -8.68 14.44
C ILE A 220 -15.30 -9.62 14.53
N ALA A 221 -15.14 -10.80 15.10
CA ALA A 221 -16.25 -11.74 15.31
C ALA A 221 -17.30 -11.15 16.25
N ASP A 222 -16.92 -10.57 17.39
CA ASP A 222 -17.85 -9.97 18.33
C ASP A 222 -18.66 -8.85 17.66
N VAL A 223 -18.00 -7.98 16.90
CA VAL A 223 -18.67 -6.88 16.20
C VAL A 223 -19.64 -7.39 15.13
N VAL A 224 -19.21 -8.35 14.31
CA VAL A 224 -20.06 -8.93 13.26
C VAL A 224 -21.25 -9.67 13.87
N GLU A 225 -21.03 -10.51 14.90
CA GLU A 225 -22.08 -11.36 15.49
C GLU A 225 -23.14 -10.57 16.26
N ARG A 226 -22.83 -9.35 16.74
CA ARG A 226 -23.84 -8.43 17.33
C ARG A 226 -24.86 -7.96 16.29
N HIS A 227 -24.51 -7.93 14.99
CA HIS A 227 -25.31 -7.33 13.94
C HIS A 227 -25.86 -8.33 12.93
N VAL A 228 -25.17 -9.43 12.68
CA VAL A 228 -25.43 -10.37 11.60
C VAL A 228 -25.66 -11.77 12.17
N ARG A 229 -26.62 -12.52 11.60
CA ARG A 229 -27.02 -13.87 12.03
C ARG A 229 -26.63 -14.95 11.04
N ASP A 230 -26.74 -14.69 9.74
CA ASP A 230 -26.40 -15.67 8.69
C ASP A 230 -24.89 -15.98 8.74
N GLU A 231 -24.55 -17.26 8.78
CA GLU A 231 -23.17 -17.72 8.94
C GLU A 231 -22.30 -17.39 7.73
N ARG A 232 -22.85 -17.41 6.52
CA ARG A 232 -22.11 -17.07 5.29
C ARG A 232 -21.75 -15.60 5.28
N LEU A 233 -22.69 -14.72 5.65
CA LEU A 233 -22.45 -13.29 5.76
C LEU A 233 -21.44 -12.99 6.87
N ARG A 234 -21.52 -13.65 8.02
CA ARG A 234 -20.52 -13.55 9.10
C ARG A 234 -19.14 -13.93 8.60
N THR A 235 -19.01 -15.09 7.94
CA THR A 235 -17.73 -15.57 7.42
C THR A 235 -17.09 -14.58 6.46
N ALA A 236 -17.87 -14.02 5.54
CA ALA A 236 -17.40 -13.01 4.60
C ALA A 236 -16.91 -11.73 5.28
N LEU A 237 -17.61 -11.27 6.33
CA LEU A 237 -17.25 -10.05 7.07
C LEU A 237 -16.07 -10.25 8.04
N HIS A 238 -15.92 -11.46 8.63
CA HIS A 238 -14.77 -11.78 9.50
C HIS A 238 -13.44 -11.59 8.78
N GLY A 239 -13.34 -11.95 7.49
CA GLY A 239 -12.13 -11.80 6.69
C GLY A 239 -11.58 -10.38 6.64
N GLN A 240 -12.45 -9.39 6.78
CA GLN A 240 -12.05 -7.98 6.74
C GLN A 240 -11.20 -7.53 7.95
N GLY A 241 -11.28 -8.24 9.08
CA GLY A 241 -10.46 -7.97 10.28
C GLY A 241 -9.16 -8.78 10.36
N LEU A 242 -8.86 -9.61 9.35
CA LEU A 242 -7.73 -10.54 9.40
C LEU A 242 -6.59 -10.21 8.43
N THR A 243 -6.84 -9.32 7.49
CA THR A 243 -5.86 -8.98 6.45
C THR A 243 -4.59 -8.39 7.07
N GLY A 244 -3.44 -9.04 6.82
CA GLY A 244 -2.14 -8.56 7.30
C GLY A 244 -1.87 -8.82 8.79
N THR A 245 -2.66 -9.67 9.45
CA THR A 245 -2.44 -10.05 10.86
C THR A 245 -2.12 -11.54 10.99
N TRP A 246 -1.57 -11.90 12.14
CA TRP A 246 -1.37 -13.28 12.58
C TRP A 246 -2.38 -13.62 13.68
N ALA A 247 -3.65 -13.31 13.45
CA ALA A 247 -4.72 -13.42 14.42
C ALA A 247 -5.93 -14.14 13.83
N GLY A 248 -6.73 -14.77 14.69
CA GLY A 248 -8.04 -15.33 14.35
C GLY A 248 -9.16 -14.29 14.51
N PRO A 249 -10.37 -14.55 13.96
CA PRO A 249 -11.45 -13.57 14.00
C PRO A 249 -11.97 -13.25 15.40
N ARG A 250 -11.67 -14.08 16.38
CA ARG A 250 -12.06 -13.92 17.80
C ARG A 250 -10.97 -13.31 18.66
N ASP A 251 -9.79 -13.04 18.09
CA ASP A 251 -8.73 -12.43 18.85
C ASP A 251 -9.00 -10.93 19.06
N PRO A 252 -8.72 -10.42 20.27
CA PRO A 252 -8.93 -9.03 20.62
C PRO A 252 -8.19 -8.08 19.66
N GLY A 253 -8.81 -6.93 19.35
CA GLY A 253 -8.24 -5.89 18.50
C GLY A 253 -8.39 -6.13 17.00
N THR A 254 -8.93 -7.27 16.54
CA THR A 254 -9.10 -7.53 15.10
C THR A 254 -10.15 -6.64 14.43
N ALA A 255 -11.08 -6.04 15.20
CA ALA A 255 -11.99 -5.03 14.67
C ALA A 255 -11.25 -3.75 14.24
N ALA A 256 -10.19 -3.34 14.97
CA ALA A 256 -9.36 -2.20 14.61
C ALA A 256 -8.64 -2.40 13.27
N ILE A 257 -8.29 -3.64 12.90
CA ILE A 257 -7.71 -3.96 11.59
C ILE A 257 -8.68 -3.62 10.47
N ARG A 258 -9.97 -3.97 10.61
CA ARG A 258 -11.01 -3.59 9.65
C ARG A 258 -11.16 -2.07 9.56
N LEU A 259 -11.12 -1.38 10.69
CA LEU A 259 -11.18 0.09 10.75
C LEU A 259 -10.00 0.72 10.00
N MET A 260 -8.78 0.28 10.30
CA MET A 260 -7.56 0.75 9.64
C MET A 260 -7.62 0.56 8.12
N HIS A 261 -8.00 -0.63 7.64
CA HIS A 261 -8.09 -0.89 6.20
C HIS A 261 -9.16 -0.06 5.48
N SER A 262 -10.14 0.46 6.21
CA SER A 262 -11.17 1.34 5.65
C SER A 262 -10.90 2.84 5.86
N SER A 263 -9.76 3.20 6.47
CA SER A 263 -9.45 4.60 6.78
C SER A 263 -8.78 5.35 5.63
N GLY A 264 -8.26 4.63 4.63
CA GLY A 264 -7.64 5.25 3.47
C GLY A 264 -8.61 5.93 2.53
N SER A 265 -8.06 6.63 1.54
CA SER A 265 -8.82 7.23 0.44
C SER A 265 -8.10 6.97 -0.87
N LEU A 266 -8.83 6.48 -1.87
CA LEU A 266 -8.31 6.21 -3.19
C LEU A 266 -9.19 6.88 -4.24
N GLU A 267 -8.59 7.70 -5.12
CA GLU A 267 -9.31 8.46 -6.15
C GLU A 267 -10.51 9.26 -5.57
N GLY A 268 -10.32 9.86 -4.39
CA GLY A 268 -11.35 10.63 -3.69
C GLY A 268 -12.43 9.80 -2.99
N ARG A 269 -12.36 8.46 -3.04
CA ARG A 269 -13.30 7.56 -2.39
C ARG A 269 -12.74 7.03 -1.08
N GLY A 270 -13.36 7.38 0.04
CA GLY A 270 -12.96 6.89 1.37
C GLY A 270 -13.20 5.40 1.53
N GLY A 271 -12.19 4.69 2.01
CA GLY A 271 -12.24 3.23 2.25
C GLY A 271 -12.17 2.38 0.98
N ALA A 272 -12.01 2.99 -0.20
CA ALA A 272 -11.90 2.26 -1.45
C ALA A 272 -10.53 1.59 -1.62
N TRP A 273 -10.55 0.46 -2.31
CA TRP A 273 -9.35 -0.30 -2.70
C TRP A 273 -9.24 -0.38 -4.21
N GLY A 274 -8.02 -0.57 -4.69
CA GLY A 274 -7.76 -0.65 -6.11
C GLY A 274 -6.53 -1.49 -6.44
N TYR A 275 -6.33 -1.70 -7.73
CA TYR A 275 -5.12 -2.27 -8.28
C TYR A 275 -4.30 -1.21 -8.99
N VAL A 276 -2.99 -1.23 -8.74
CA VAL A 276 -2.05 -0.35 -9.46
C VAL A 276 -1.84 -0.91 -10.86
N ARG A 277 -2.00 -0.06 -11.86
CA ARG A 277 -1.72 -0.42 -13.26
C ARG A 277 -0.25 -0.84 -13.40
N GLY A 278 -0.03 -2.06 -13.87
CA GLY A 278 1.33 -2.63 -13.94
C GLY A 278 1.83 -3.28 -12.65
N GLY A 279 0.95 -3.46 -11.65
CA GLY A 279 1.23 -4.11 -10.38
C GLY A 279 1.75 -3.17 -9.30
N MET A 280 1.70 -3.64 -8.05
CA MET A 280 1.98 -2.83 -6.86
C MET A 280 3.39 -2.22 -6.84
N GLY A 281 4.38 -2.90 -7.41
CA GLY A 281 5.75 -2.39 -7.50
C GLY A 281 5.87 -1.04 -8.21
N ARG A 282 4.90 -0.68 -9.06
CA ARG A 282 4.87 0.63 -9.73
C ARG A 282 4.81 1.81 -8.76
N ILE A 283 4.26 1.62 -7.56
CA ILE A 283 4.31 2.64 -6.49
C ILE A 283 5.76 2.95 -6.13
N SER A 284 6.52 1.91 -5.81
CA SER A 284 7.92 2.09 -5.40
C SER A 284 8.79 2.60 -6.54
N PHE A 285 8.51 2.22 -7.77
CA PHE A 285 9.24 2.71 -8.94
C PHE A 285 8.96 4.19 -9.18
N ALA A 286 7.69 4.61 -9.10
CA ALA A 286 7.32 6.02 -9.18
C ALA A 286 7.93 6.85 -8.04
N LEU A 287 8.01 6.29 -6.83
CA LEU A 287 8.68 6.93 -5.69
C LEU A 287 10.19 7.06 -5.92
N ALA A 288 10.84 6.03 -6.46
CA ALA A 288 12.26 6.06 -6.78
C ALA A 288 12.57 7.11 -7.86
N ASP A 289 11.75 7.17 -8.91
CA ASP A 289 11.89 8.18 -9.97
C ASP A 289 11.68 9.60 -9.42
N ALA A 290 10.66 9.79 -8.59
CA ALA A 290 10.38 11.06 -7.94
C ALA A 290 11.51 11.49 -6.98
N ALA A 291 12.12 10.56 -6.28
CA ALA A 291 13.27 10.80 -5.41
C ALA A 291 14.52 11.15 -6.23
N ALA A 292 14.80 10.39 -7.30
CA ALA A 292 15.93 10.65 -8.19
C ALA A 292 15.83 12.01 -8.90
N GLU A 293 14.63 12.41 -9.34
CA GLU A 293 14.37 13.75 -9.92
C GLU A 293 14.72 14.87 -8.94
N ARG A 294 14.64 14.60 -7.61
CA ARG A 294 15.01 15.53 -6.54
C ARG A 294 16.46 15.43 -6.09
N GLY A 295 17.28 14.64 -6.80
CA GLY A 295 18.71 14.49 -6.50
C GLY A 295 19.05 13.43 -5.46
N VAL A 296 18.11 12.56 -5.09
CA VAL A 296 18.42 11.39 -4.25
C VAL A 296 19.28 10.41 -5.03
N VAL A 297 20.40 9.98 -4.43
CA VAL A 297 21.20 8.88 -4.96
C VAL A 297 20.68 7.56 -4.41
N ILE A 298 20.34 6.62 -5.30
CA ILE A 298 19.82 5.30 -4.91
C ILE A 298 20.82 4.24 -5.34
N ALA A 299 21.37 3.52 -4.38
CA ALA A 299 22.33 2.44 -4.58
C ALA A 299 21.67 1.09 -4.28
N THR A 300 21.43 0.28 -5.31
CA THR A 300 20.97 -1.11 -5.17
C THR A 300 22.18 -2.07 -5.11
N GLY A 301 21.97 -3.32 -4.65
CA GLY A 301 23.05 -4.29 -4.45
C GLY A 301 24.07 -3.85 -3.40
N THR A 302 23.69 -2.96 -2.49
CA THR A 302 24.59 -2.32 -1.52
C THR A 302 24.10 -2.60 -0.09
N PRO A 303 24.37 -3.80 0.44
CA PRO A 303 23.92 -4.18 1.76
C PRO A 303 24.67 -3.42 2.86
N VAL A 304 23.92 -2.83 3.80
CA VAL A 304 24.44 -2.26 5.04
C VAL A 304 24.63 -3.38 6.05
N ALA A 305 25.82 -3.50 6.58
CA ALA A 305 26.17 -4.47 7.62
C ALA A 305 25.87 -3.92 9.02
N GLU A 306 26.11 -2.62 9.25
CA GLU A 306 25.98 -2.02 10.56
C GLU A 306 25.62 -0.53 10.45
N ILE A 307 24.74 -0.07 11.34
CA ILE A 307 24.51 1.37 11.55
C ILE A 307 25.44 1.84 12.64
N LEU A 308 26.25 2.85 12.33
CA LEU A 308 27.21 3.47 13.26
C LEU A 308 26.61 4.74 13.85
N PRO A 309 26.10 4.72 15.10
CA PRO A 309 25.42 5.86 15.70
C PRO A 309 26.32 7.12 15.73
N GLY A 310 25.81 8.24 15.20
CA GLY A 310 26.55 9.51 15.13
C GLY A 310 27.56 9.62 13.98
N GLU A 311 27.85 8.54 13.26
CA GLU A 311 28.82 8.51 12.17
C GLU A 311 28.18 8.27 10.80
N GLY A 312 27.33 7.24 10.67
CA GLY A 312 26.76 6.81 9.42
C GLY A 312 26.52 5.31 9.36
N VAL A 313 27.00 4.63 8.30
CA VAL A 313 26.82 3.19 8.12
C VAL A 313 28.12 2.51 7.66
N LEU A 314 28.25 1.21 7.96
CA LEU A 314 29.25 0.31 7.43
C LEU A 314 28.57 -0.63 6.42
N LEU A 315 29.08 -0.67 5.19
CA LEU A 315 28.62 -1.59 4.16
C LEU A 315 29.24 -2.99 4.37
N ALA A 316 28.62 -4.00 3.76
CA ALA A 316 29.09 -5.38 3.86
C ALA A 316 30.49 -5.61 3.25
N ASP A 317 30.95 -4.75 2.35
CA ASP A 317 32.29 -4.76 1.77
C ASP A 317 33.35 -4.03 2.62
N GLY A 318 32.98 -3.51 3.80
CA GLY A 318 33.82 -2.74 4.69
C GLY A 318 33.90 -1.24 4.40
N THR A 319 33.19 -0.75 3.38
CA THR A 319 33.14 0.69 3.06
C THR A 319 32.35 1.43 4.13
N ARG A 320 32.89 2.54 4.65
CA ARG A 320 32.18 3.46 5.55
C ARG A 320 31.51 4.57 4.73
N VAL A 321 30.25 4.82 5.02
CA VAL A 321 29.49 5.94 4.46
C VAL A 321 29.09 6.86 5.60
N LEU A 322 29.60 8.10 5.57
CA LEU A 322 29.35 9.09 6.63
C LEU A 322 28.02 9.81 6.40
N ALA A 323 27.25 9.99 7.47
CA ALA A 323 25.98 10.69 7.46
C ALA A 323 25.78 11.50 8.74
N ARG A 324 24.94 12.56 8.66
CA ARG A 324 24.48 13.28 9.85
C ARG A 324 23.35 12.52 10.53
N VAL A 325 22.46 11.92 9.71
CA VAL A 325 21.31 11.14 10.17
C VAL A 325 21.26 9.84 9.38
N VAL A 326 20.95 8.75 10.05
CA VAL A 326 20.64 7.45 9.42
C VAL A 326 19.18 7.12 9.72
N ILE A 327 18.42 6.84 8.67
CA ILE A 327 17.01 6.44 8.74
C ILE A 327 16.95 4.98 8.31
N SER A 328 16.56 4.09 9.24
CA SER A 328 16.38 2.68 8.91
C SER A 328 14.95 2.41 8.48
N ASN A 329 14.79 1.92 7.26
CA ASN A 329 13.56 1.33 6.73
C ASN A 329 13.74 -0.20 6.54
N ALA A 330 14.77 -0.78 7.15
CA ALA A 330 14.96 -2.22 7.21
C ALA A 330 14.04 -2.84 8.25
N ASP A 331 13.72 -4.11 8.06
CA ASP A 331 13.02 -4.90 9.09
C ASP A 331 13.88 -4.95 10.37
N PRO A 332 13.30 -4.70 11.56
CA PRO A 332 14.06 -4.65 12.81
C PRO A 332 14.51 -6.01 13.36
N LYS A 333 14.43 -7.08 12.58
CA LYS A 333 14.87 -8.43 12.96
C LYS A 333 16.37 -8.61 12.84
#